data_6fd111ff1c3ee696c650a6fcf3b560cd
#
_entry.id   6fd111ff1c3ee696c650a6fcf3b560cd
#
_cell.length_a   1.000
_cell.length_b   1.000
_cell.length_c   1.000
_cell.angle_alpha   90.00
_cell.angle_beta   90.00
_cell.angle_gamma   90.00
#
_symmetry.space_group_name_H-M   'P 1'
#
loop_
_entity.id
_entity.type
_entity.pdbx_description
1 polymer ?
#
loop_
_entity_poly.entity_id
_entity_poly.type
_entity_poly.pdbx_seq_one_letter_code
_entity_poly.pdbx_strand_id
1 'polypeptide(L)'
;MREVVIVSAVRTAIGSFGGSLKDVPAADLGALVIKEAVNRAGVKPELVEEVVMGNVIQAAQGQNVARQAAVKAGLPVEVPAMTINKVCGSGLRCVALAAQMIKAGDCDVVVAGGMENMSAAPYAIPGARWSQRMGDAKMVDTMIKDALWDAFNDYHMGVTAENIAKEWGLTREMQDEFSLNSQLKAEKAIKEGKFVDEIVPVVIPQRKGEPKVFAQDEFPRFGSTLEKMSKLRPSFIKDGTVTAANASGINDGAAAFVVMSAEKAEELGLKPMAKILSYGSKGLDPAIMGYGPFHATKKALEGAGLTVEDMDLIEANEAFAAQSLAVAKDLNFDMDKVNVNGGAIALGHPVGASGARILVTLLHEMEKRDAKRGLATLCIGGGMGTALVVERV
;
A
#
# COMPACT_ATOMS: atom_id res chain seq x y z
N MET A 1 -14.19 22.70 -10.89
CA MET A 1 -13.15 21.67 -11.14
C MET A 1 -13.87 20.39 -11.50
N ARG A 2 -13.34 19.62 -12.44
CA ARG A 2 -13.92 18.34 -12.86
C ARG A 2 -14.01 17.37 -11.67
N GLU A 3 -15.11 16.67 -11.55
CA GLU A 3 -15.29 15.62 -10.56
C GLU A 3 -14.54 14.35 -11.03
N VAL A 4 -13.88 13.66 -10.10
CA VAL A 4 -13.08 12.47 -10.41
C VAL A 4 -13.62 11.30 -9.61
N VAL A 5 -13.84 10.19 -10.28
CA VAL A 5 -14.43 8.97 -9.73
C VAL A 5 -13.51 7.75 -9.89
N ILE A 6 -13.66 6.79 -8.99
CA ILE A 6 -13.06 5.45 -9.07
C ILE A 6 -14.15 4.50 -9.52
N VAL A 7 -13.93 3.80 -10.63
CA VAL A 7 -14.92 2.89 -11.22
C VAL A 7 -14.64 1.44 -10.84
N SER A 8 -13.38 1.08 -10.67
CA SER A 8 -13.00 -0.26 -10.21
C SER A 8 -11.77 -0.21 -9.31
N ALA A 9 -11.66 -1.20 -8.43
CA ALA A 9 -10.58 -1.35 -7.48
C ALA A 9 -10.32 -2.84 -7.24
N VAL A 10 -9.08 -3.29 -7.43
CA VAL A 10 -8.69 -4.70 -7.26
C VAL A 10 -7.28 -4.81 -6.70
N ARG A 11 -6.97 -5.95 -6.05
CA ARG A 11 -5.63 -6.29 -5.58
C ARG A 11 -5.31 -7.77 -5.76
N THR A 12 -4.05 -8.14 -5.74
CA THR A 12 -3.68 -9.53 -5.49
C THR A 12 -3.84 -9.87 -4.01
N ALA A 13 -3.89 -11.15 -3.67
CA ALA A 13 -3.54 -11.57 -2.31
C ALA A 13 -2.09 -11.15 -2.01
N ILE A 14 -1.78 -10.92 -0.72
CA ILE A 14 -0.45 -10.49 -0.27
C ILE A 14 0.40 -11.69 0.06
N GLY A 15 1.57 -11.79 -0.61
CA GLY A 15 2.58 -12.81 -0.38
C GLY A 15 3.48 -12.49 0.81
N SER A 16 3.92 -13.50 1.52
CA SER A 16 4.97 -13.39 2.55
C SER A 16 6.35 -13.32 1.91
N PHE A 17 7.32 -12.78 2.64
CA PHE A 17 8.72 -12.78 2.21
C PHE A 17 9.23 -14.20 1.97
N GLY A 18 9.72 -14.44 0.76
CA GLY A 18 10.13 -15.78 0.30
C GLY A 18 8.97 -16.77 0.11
N GLY A 19 7.71 -16.29 0.16
CA GLY A 19 6.50 -17.08 0.05
C GLY A 19 6.04 -17.36 -1.37
N SER A 20 4.73 -17.45 -1.55
CA SER A 20 4.11 -17.90 -2.82
C SER A 20 4.40 -17.00 -4.02
N LEU A 21 4.58 -15.70 -3.82
CA LEU A 21 4.80 -14.72 -4.89
C LEU A 21 6.28 -14.42 -5.17
N LYS A 22 7.23 -15.00 -4.45
CA LYS A 22 8.66 -14.64 -4.50
C LYS A 22 9.26 -14.63 -5.91
N ASP A 23 8.81 -15.53 -6.78
CA ASP A 23 9.33 -15.71 -8.13
C ASP A 23 8.44 -15.04 -9.20
N VAL A 24 7.39 -14.29 -8.81
CA VAL A 24 6.51 -13.58 -9.72
C VAL A 24 6.97 -12.13 -9.84
N PRO A 25 7.47 -11.68 -11.00
CA PRO A 25 7.94 -10.30 -11.17
C PRO A 25 6.87 -9.27 -10.80
N ALA A 26 7.29 -8.15 -10.19
CA ALA A 26 6.35 -7.07 -9.82
C ALA A 26 5.55 -6.57 -11.03
N ALA A 27 6.19 -6.48 -12.21
CA ALA A 27 5.50 -6.10 -13.46
C ALA A 27 4.40 -7.09 -13.87
N ASP A 28 4.52 -8.38 -13.55
CA ASP A 28 3.50 -9.39 -13.86
C ASP A 28 2.33 -9.30 -12.86
N LEU A 29 2.61 -9.06 -11.58
CA LEU A 29 1.59 -8.75 -10.59
C LEU A 29 0.83 -7.46 -10.96
N GLY A 30 1.55 -6.43 -11.38
CA GLY A 30 0.98 -5.18 -11.89
C GLY A 30 0.10 -5.38 -13.11
N ALA A 31 0.57 -6.18 -14.08
CA ALA A 31 -0.19 -6.50 -15.30
C ALA A 31 -1.52 -7.20 -14.98
N LEU A 32 -1.49 -8.14 -14.04
CA LEU A 32 -2.68 -8.87 -13.61
C LEU A 32 -3.75 -7.92 -13.04
N VAL A 33 -3.37 -7.04 -12.11
CA VAL A 33 -4.33 -6.11 -11.49
C VAL A 33 -4.79 -5.01 -12.44
N ILE A 34 -3.93 -4.51 -13.34
CA ILE A 34 -4.30 -3.55 -14.39
C ILE A 34 -5.36 -4.15 -15.30
N LYS A 35 -5.10 -5.36 -15.84
CA LYS A 35 -6.03 -6.08 -16.71
C LYS A 35 -7.38 -6.29 -16.04
N GLU A 36 -7.37 -6.77 -14.81
CA GLU A 36 -8.60 -7.05 -14.08
C GLU A 36 -9.35 -5.78 -13.68
N ALA A 37 -8.65 -4.69 -13.29
CA ALA A 37 -9.28 -3.41 -13.00
C ALA A 37 -10.03 -2.87 -14.23
N VAL A 38 -9.42 -2.92 -15.41
CA VAL A 38 -10.03 -2.51 -16.68
C VAL A 38 -11.22 -3.40 -17.02
N ASN A 39 -11.09 -4.72 -16.85
CA ASN A 39 -12.17 -5.67 -17.09
C ASN A 39 -13.38 -5.40 -16.18
N ARG A 40 -13.16 -5.25 -14.87
CA ARG A 40 -14.25 -4.99 -13.90
C ARG A 40 -14.89 -3.62 -14.08
N ALA A 41 -14.12 -2.65 -14.53
CA ALA A 41 -14.67 -1.34 -14.90
C ALA A 41 -15.60 -1.39 -16.13
N GLY A 42 -15.51 -2.45 -16.95
CA GLY A 42 -16.20 -2.51 -18.24
C GLY A 42 -15.68 -1.52 -19.27
N VAL A 43 -14.44 -1.06 -19.08
CA VAL A 43 -13.79 -0.08 -19.96
C VAL A 43 -13.01 -0.81 -21.06
N LYS A 44 -13.15 -0.35 -22.30
CA LYS A 44 -12.31 -0.86 -23.39
C LYS A 44 -10.86 -0.42 -23.18
N PRO A 45 -9.88 -1.32 -23.38
CA PRO A 45 -8.46 -0.98 -23.21
C PRO A 45 -8.00 0.25 -23.99
N GLU A 46 -8.60 0.51 -25.15
CA GLU A 46 -8.30 1.63 -26.04
C GLU A 46 -8.74 3.00 -25.47
N LEU A 47 -9.59 2.98 -24.44
CA LEU A 47 -10.02 4.21 -23.75
C LEU A 47 -9.09 4.63 -22.62
N VAL A 48 -8.15 3.78 -22.22
CA VAL A 48 -7.15 4.13 -21.22
C VAL A 48 -6.12 5.07 -21.86
N GLU A 49 -5.91 6.23 -21.23
CA GLU A 49 -5.04 7.28 -21.79
C GLU A 49 -3.70 7.38 -21.06
N GLU A 50 -3.61 6.89 -19.81
CA GLU A 50 -2.38 6.90 -19.03
C GLU A 50 -2.38 5.77 -17.99
N VAL A 51 -1.18 5.25 -17.66
CA VAL A 51 -0.97 4.28 -16.57
C VAL A 51 0.04 4.84 -15.57
N VAL A 52 -0.34 4.91 -14.30
CA VAL A 52 0.54 5.40 -13.22
C VAL A 52 0.63 4.36 -12.12
N MET A 53 1.77 3.68 -12.00
CA MET A 53 1.97 2.60 -11.01
C MET A 53 3.13 2.89 -10.07
N GLY A 54 2.88 2.68 -8.77
CA GLY A 54 3.92 2.73 -7.74
C GLY A 54 4.81 1.49 -7.77
N ASN A 55 6.13 1.68 -7.66
CA ASN A 55 7.09 0.63 -7.40
C ASN A 55 8.34 1.26 -6.78
N VAL A 56 8.86 0.70 -5.70
CA VAL A 56 9.96 1.27 -4.91
C VAL A 56 11.29 0.61 -5.25
N ILE A 57 11.35 -0.72 -5.20
CA ILE A 57 12.57 -1.49 -5.40
C ILE A 57 12.67 -1.84 -6.88
N GLN A 58 13.25 -0.93 -7.68
CA GLN A 58 13.27 -1.03 -9.15
C GLN A 58 14.57 -1.61 -9.71
N ALA A 59 15.57 -1.85 -8.87
CA ALA A 59 16.87 -2.33 -9.33
C ALA A 59 16.74 -3.66 -10.10
N ALA A 60 17.35 -3.73 -11.29
CA ALA A 60 17.37 -4.88 -12.17
C ALA A 60 16.01 -5.38 -12.70
N GLN A 61 14.93 -4.62 -12.55
CA GLN A 61 13.60 -4.96 -13.10
C GLN A 61 13.42 -4.53 -14.58
N GLY A 62 14.40 -3.90 -15.18
CA GLY A 62 14.31 -3.34 -16.53
C GLY A 62 13.77 -1.91 -16.55
N GLN A 63 13.49 -1.43 -17.75
CA GLN A 63 13.01 -0.05 -17.93
C GLN A 63 11.56 0.07 -17.50
N ASN A 64 11.22 1.12 -16.76
CA ASN A 64 9.86 1.57 -16.45
C ASN A 64 8.88 0.41 -16.16
N VAL A 65 8.88 -0.06 -14.91
CA VAL A 65 8.11 -1.24 -14.48
C VAL A 65 6.59 -1.07 -14.74
N ALA A 66 6.07 0.16 -14.62
CA ALA A 66 4.67 0.47 -14.94
C ALA A 66 4.38 0.27 -16.44
N ARG A 67 5.31 0.67 -17.32
CA ARG A 67 5.18 0.43 -18.77
C ARG A 67 5.17 -1.05 -19.11
N GLN A 68 6.04 -1.82 -18.47
CA GLN A 68 6.04 -3.28 -18.65
C GLN A 68 4.71 -3.89 -18.22
N ALA A 69 4.17 -3.47 -17.08
CA ALA A 69 2.89 -3.93 -16.57
C ALA A 69 1.72 -3.57 -17.52
N ALA A 70 1.68 -2.33 -18.02
CA ALA A 70 0.65 -1.86 -18.95
C ALA A 70 0.60 -2.69 -20.24
N VAL A 71 1.77 -2.91 -20.88
CA VAL A 71 1.85 -3.70 -22.11
C VAL A 71 1.51 -5.17 -21.86
N LYS A 72 2.02 -5.76 -20.78
CA LYS A 72 1.70 -7.14 -20.38
C LYS A 72 0.22 -7.32 -20.02
N ALA A 73 -0.46 -6.29 -19.54
CA ALA A 73 -1.90 -6.30 -19.28
C ALA A 73 -2.73 -6.34 -20.54
N GLY A 74 -2.14 -6.06 -21.71
CA GLY A 74 -2.80 -6.02 -23.02
C GLY A 74 -3.37 -4.64 -23.36
N LEU A 75 -2.94 -3.57 -22.69
CA LEU A 75 -3.28 -2.22 -23.12
C LEU A 75 -2.55 -1.88 -24.43
N PRO A 76 -3.14 -1.01 -25.29
CA PRO A 76 -2.51 -0.54 -26.51
C PRO A 76 -1.11 0.04 -26.27
N VAL A 77 -0.21 -0.16 -27.21
CA VAL A 77 1.19 0.34 -27.09
C VAL A 77 1.27 1.87 -27.14
N GLU A 78 0.24 2.53 -27.58
CA GLU A 78 0.08 3.97 -27.59
C GLU A 78 -0.14 4.57 -26.22
N VAL A 79 -0.67 3.79 -25.25
CA VAL A 79 -0.94 4.24 -23.88
C VAL A 79 0.38 4.46 -23.14
N PRO A 80 0.75 5.68 -22.77
CA PRO A 80 1.95 5.95 -22.00
C PRO A 80 1.83 5.41 -20.57
N ALA A 81 2.97 5.28 -19.89
CA ALA A 81 3.00 4.83 -18.51
C ALA A 81 4.16 5.43 -17.73
N MET A 82 3.98 5.68 -16.44
CA MET A 82 5.05 6.12 -15.55
C MET A 82 5.08 5.33 -14.25
N THR A 83 6.31 5.06 -13.77
CA THR A 83 6.56 4.45 -12.46
C THR A 83 6.84 5.53 -11.44
N ILE A 84 6.11 5.51 -10.31
CA ILE A 84 6.26 6.47 -9.22
C ILE A 84 6.92 5.81 -8.02
N ASN A 85 7.95 6.46 -7.50
CA ASN A 85 8.53 6.12 -6.21
C ASN A 85 8.30 7.27 -5.21
N LYS A 86 7.43 7.02 -4.27
CA LYS A 86 7.22 7.82 -3.05
C LYS A 86 7.25 6.90 -1.84
N VAL A 87 8.16 5.94 -1.83
CA VAL A 87 8.29 4.88 -0.83
C VAL A 87 6.92 4.24 -0.54
N CYS A 88 6.53 4.05 0.72
CA CYS A 88 5.25 3.41 1.10
C CYS A 88 4.01 4.12 0.52
N GLY A 89 4.10 5.42 0.24
CA GLY A 89 3.01 6.23 -0.31
C GLY A 89 2.80 6.13 -1.83
N SER A 90 3.64 5.35 -2.54
CA SER A 90 3.65 5.31 -4.02
C SER A 90 2.28 4.99 -4.60
N GLY A 91 1.63 3.91 -4.15
CA GLY A 91 0.34 3.47 -4.69
C GLY A 91 -0.78 4.48 -4.48
N LEU A 92 -0.91 5.07 -3.29
CA LEU A 92 -1.93 6.10 -3.02
C LEU A 92 -1.63 7.41 -3.76
N ARG A 93 -0.33 7.74 -3.92
CA ARG A 93 0.10 8.90 -4.70
C ARG A 93 -0.29 8.77 -6.17
N CYS A 94 -0.22 7.56 -6.74
CA CYS A 94 -0.63 7.30 -8.12
C CYS A 94 -2.11 7.63 -8.33
N VAL A 95 -2.99 7.26 -7.40
CA VAL A 95 -4.43 7.62 -7.46
C VAL A 95 -4.63 9.13 -7.35
N ALA A 96 -3.93 9.78 -6.43
CA ALA A 96 -3.98 11.25 -6.30
C ALA A 96 -3.45 11.96 -7.55
N LEU A 97 -2.40 11.42 -8.20
CA LEU A 97 -1.85 11.96 -9.44
C LEU A 97 -2.82 11.77 -10.62
N ALA A 98 -3.44 10.60 -10.74
CA ALA A 98 -4.51 10.36 -11.72
C ALA A 98 -5.64 11.40 -11.58
N ALA A 99 -6.07 11.65 -10.33
CA ALA A 99 -7.08 12.68 -10.08
C ALA A 99 -6.59 14.09 -10.47
N GLN A 100 -5.31 14.41 -10.30
CA GLN A 100 -4.73 15.69 -10.72
C GLN A 100 -4.72 15.83 -12.25
N MET A 101 -4.30 14.79 -12.97
CA MET A 101 -4.27 14.78 -14.44
C MET A 101 -5.66 14.95 -15.02
N ILE A 102 -6.67 14.27 -14.49
CA ILE A 102 -8.07 14.39 -14.91
C ILE A 102 -8.61 15.81 -14.60
N LYS A 103 -8.35 16.35 -13.41
CA LYS A 103 -8.76 17.71 -13.04
C LYS A 103 -8.08 18.80 -13.89
N ALA A 104 -6.85 18.56 -14.33
CA ALA A 104 -6.12 19.44 -15.24
C ALA A 104 -6.66 19.37 -16.69
N GLY A 105 -7.35 18.29 -17.05
CA GLY A 105 -7.87 18.07 -18.40
C GLY A 105 -6.86 17.37 -19.31
N ASP A 106 -5.79 16.80 -18.77
CA ASP A 106 -4.76 16.08 -19.56
C ASP A 106 -5.31 14.76 -20.10
N CYS A 107 -6.22 14.12 -19.36
CA CYS A 107 -6.85 12.84 -19.72
C CYS A 107 -8.19 12.66 -19.01
N ASP A 108 -8.99 11.70 -19.48
CA ASP A 108 -10.28 11.31 -18.91
C ASP A 108 -10.23 9.97 -18.17
N VAL A 109 -9.40 9.04 -18.62
CA VAL A 109 -9.33 7.65 -18.09
C VAL A 109 -7.89 7.27 -17.77
N VAL A 110 -7.62 7.03 -16.50
CA VAL A 110 -6.28 6.67 -15.99
C VAL A 110 -6.35 5.36 -15.21
N VAL A 111 -5.42 4.45 -15.47
CA VAL A 111 -5.18 3.31 -14.58
C VAL A 111 -4.11 3.70 -13.57
N ALA A 112 -4.45 3.63 -12.29
CA ALA A 112 -3.54 4.00 -11.20
C ALA A 112 -3.40 2.86 -10.19
N GLY A 113 -2.25 2.73 -9.53
CA GLY A 113 -2.07 1.69 -8.54
C GLY A 113 -0.64 1.56 -8.03
N GLY A 114 -0.27 0.35 -7.61
CA GLY A 114 1.07 0.03 -7.18
C GLY A 114 1.34 -1.46 -7.19
N MET A 115 2.60 -1.82 -7.28
CA MET A 115 3.09 -3.19 -7.32
C MET A 115 4.44 -3.26 -6.61
N GLU A 116 4.70 -4.36 -5.94
CA GLU A 116 5.99 -4.61 -5.29
C GLU A 116 6.24 -6.10 -5.18
N ASN A 117 7.47 -6.53 -5.42
CA ASN A 117 7.96 -7.82 -5.01
C ASN A 117 9.25 -7.61 -4.22
N MET A 118 9.11 -7.55 -2.88
CA MET A 118 10.24 -7.34 -1.98
C MET A 118 11.11 -8.60 -1.88
N SER A 119 10.51 -9.78 -2.09
CA SER A 119 11.21 -11.07 -2.08
C SER A 119 12.23 -11.19 -3.21
N ALA A 120 12.00 -10.53 -4.34
CA ALA A 120 12.87 -10.55 -5.52
C ALA A 120 13.87 -9.39 -5.56
N ALA A 121 13.99 -8.60 -4.48
CA ALA A 121 14.93 -7.49 -4.41
C ALA A 121 16.38 -7.98 -4.59
N PRO A 122 17.15 -7.42 -5.54
CA PRO A 122 18.52 -7.87 -5.79
C PRO A 122 19.50 -7.29 -4.78
N TYR A 123 20.67 -7.88 -4.73
CA TYR A 123 21.84 -7.26 -4.11
C TYR A 123 22.59 -6.43 -5.16
N ALA A 124 23.11 -5.27 -4.77
CA ALA A 124 23.94 -4.39 -5.61
C ALA A 124 25.38 -4.33 -5.09
N ILE A 125 26.32 -4.09 -6.00
CA ILE A 125 27.73 -3.85 -5.68
C ILE A 125 28.03 -2.39 -6.08
N PRO A 126 27.87 -1.42 -5.15
CA PRO A 126 28.17 -0.02 -5.44
C PRO A 126 29.65 0.16 -5.83
N GLY A 127 29.91 0.99 -6.83
CA GLY A 127 31.26 1.29 -7.27
C GLY A 127 31.93 0.21 -8.12
N ALA A 128 31.31 -0.98 -8.30
CA ALA A 128 31.91 -2.09 -9.07
C ALA A 128 32.36 -1.69 -10.46
N ARG A 129 31.64 -0.77 -11.13
CA ARG A 129 31.95 -0.32 -12.50
C ARG A 129 33.34 0.32 -12.65
N TRP A 130 33.81 1.02 -11.61
CA TRP A 130 35.03 1.83 -11.71
C TRP A 130 36.10 1.51 -10.67
N SER A 131 35.70 1.07 -9.47
CA SER A 131 36.62 0.93 -8.33
C SER A 131 36.96 -0.50 -7.93
N GLN A 132 36.19 -1.49 -8.35
CA GLN A 132 36.41 -2.90 -7.98
C GLN A 132 37.41 -3.56 -8.94
N ARG A 133 38.70 -3.23 -8.82
CA ARG A 133 39.76 -3.79 -9.67
C ARG A 133 40.45 -4.99 -9.05
N MET A 134 40.62 -5.05 -7.74
CA MET A 134 41.29 -6.11 -7.00
C MET A 134 40.79 -6.14 -5.55
N GLY A 135 40.64 -7.32 -4.95
CA GLY A 135 40.15 -7.53 -3.59
C GLY A 135 38.64 -7.72 -3.51
N ASP A 136 38.13 -7.82 -2.28
CA ASP A 136 36.74 -8.11 -1.97
C ASP A 136 35.81 -6.91 -2.28
N ALA A 137 34.53 -7.21 -2.58
CA ALA A 137 33.47 -6.23 -2.76
C ALA A 137 32.38 -6.42 -1.72
N LYS A 138 31.84 -5.30 -1.21
CA LYS A 138 30.65 -5.30 -0.35
C LYS A 138 29.40 -5.34 -1.22
N MET A 139 28.54 -6.34 -1.02
CA MET A 139 27.17 -6.36 -1.56
C MET A 139 26.22 -5.62 -0.62
N VAL A 140 25.30 -4.87 -1.20
CA VAL A 140 24.27 -4.12 -0.51
C VAL A 140 22.91 -4.71 -0.85
N ASP A 141 22.14 -5.07 0.17
CA ASP A 141 20.74 -5.48 0.02
C ASP A 141 19.88 -4.26 -0.37
N THR A 142 19.34 -4.26 -1.59
CA THR A 142 18.55 -3.13 -2.09
C THR A 142 17.19 -3.03 -1.40
N MET A 143 16.63 -4.13 -0.89
CA MET A 143 15.40 -4.10 -0.10
C MET A 143 15.60 -3.29 1.18
N ILE A 144 16.70 -3.55 1.89
CA ILE A 144 17.04 -2.80 3.09
C ILE A 144 17.40 -1.36 2.72
N LYS A 145 18.35 -1.16 1.80
CA LYS A 145 18.92 0.16 1.52
C LYS A 145 17.93 1.14 0.92
N ASP A 146 17.06 0.69 0.00
CA ASP A 146 16.21 1.56 -0.79
C ASP A 146 14.77 1.66 -0.23
N ALA A 147 14.35 0.73 0.64
CA ALA A 147 12.99 0.71 1.19
C ALA A 147 12.91 0.80 2.72
N LEU A 148 13.84 0.19 3.46
CA LEU A 148 13.73 0.01 4.92
C LEU A 148 14.79 0.77 5.73
N TRP A 149 15.67 1.53 5.09
CA TRP A 149 16.74 2.29 5.73
C TRP A 149 16.48 3.78 5.65
N ASP A 150 16.57 4.48 6.79
CA ASP A 150 16.51 5.93 6.83
C ASP A 150 17.80 6.52 6.24
N ALA A 151 17.66 7.24 5.14
CA ALA A 151 18.80 7.80 4.42
C ALA A 151 19.45 9.01 5.12
N PHE A 152 18.76 9.64 6.07
CA PHE A 152 19.19 10.84 6.77
C PHE A 152 19.85 10.51 8.09
N ASN A 153 19.29 9.57 8.85
CA ASN A 153 19.73 9.20 10.19
C ASN A 153 20.56 7.91 10.21
N ASP A 154 20.71 7.23 9.06
CA ASP A 154 21.52 6.02 8.87
C ASP A 154 21.16 4.85 9.80
N TYR A 155 19.85 4.57 9.92
CA TYR A 155 19.32 3.43 10.67
C TYR A 155 18.08 2.83 10.02
N HIS A 156 17.67 1.64 10.50
CA HIS A 156 16.46 0.95 9.99
C HIS A 156 15.18 1.69 10.38
N MET A 157 14.13 1.64 9.55
CA MET A 157 12.82 2.25 9.81
C MET A 157 12.22 1.85 11.16
N GLY A 158 12.52 0.67 11.68
CA GLY A 158 12.10 0.24 13.02
C GLY A 158 12.60 1.15 14.14
N VAL A 159 13.75 1.82 13.97
CA VAL A 159 14.26 2.80 14.96
C VAL A 159 13.36 4.03 14.98
N THR A 160 12.78 4.45 13.84
CA THR A 160 11.81 5.56 13.84
C THR A 160 10.54 5.22 14.63
N ALA A 161 10.14 3.95 14.64
CA ALA A 161 9.03 3.48 15.48
C ALA A 161 9.38 3.49 16.97
N GLU A 162 10.59 3.14 17.34
CA GLU A 162 11.09 3.27 18.72
C GLU A 162 11.14 4.74 19.18
N ASN A 163 11.55 5.66 18.29
CA ASN A 163 11.50 7.10 18.56
C ASN A 163 10.08 7.58 18.89
N ILE A 164 9.10 7.14 18.09
CA ILE A 164 7.68 7.44 18.33
C ILE A 164 7.20 6.79 19.63
N ALA A 165 7.52 5.52 19.88
CA ALA A 165 7.14 4.85 21.12
C ALA A 165 7.64 5.63 22.36
N LYS A 166 8.88 6.11 22.31
CA LYS A 166 9.47 6.93 23.37
C LYS A 166 8.79 8.30 23.52
N GLU A 167 8.56 9.01 22.43
CA GLU A 167 8.01 10.37 22.43
C GLU A 167 6.54 10.41 22.87
N TRP A 168 5.73 9.43 22.47
CA TRP A 168 4.31 9.32 22.85
C TRP A 168 4.07 8.46 24.08
N GLY A 169 5.12 7.91 24.73
CA GLY A 169 5.00 7.08 25.92
C GLY A 169 4.27 5.76 25.68
N LEU A 170 4.46 5.15 24.51
CA LEU A 170 3.79 3.91 24.12
C LEU A 170 4.56 2.69 24.61
N THR A 171 3.94 1.89 25.48
CA THR A 171 4.58 0.70 26.04
C THR A 171 4.60 -0.46 25.05
N ARG A 172 5.37 -1.50 25.38
CA ARG A 172 5.41 -2.76 24.64
C ARG A 172 4.03 -3.44 24.63
N GLU A 173 3.36 -3.45 25.76
CA GLU A 173 2.05 -4.06 25.95
C GLU A 173 0.99 -3.39 25.06
N MET A 174 0.95 -2.06 25.03
CA MET A 174 0.04 -1.32 24.15
C MET A 174 0.24 -1.68 22.68
N GLN A 175 1.49 -1.81 22.25
CA GLN A 175 1.84 -2.17 20.86
C GLN A 175 1.46 -3.62 20.55
N ASP A 176 1.69 -4.56 21.46
CA ASP A 176 1.33 -5.97 21.28
C ASP A 176 -0.20 -6.17 21.28
N GLU A 177 -0.95 -5.45 22.13
CA GLU A 177 -2.42 -5.47 22.13
C GLU A 177 -3.02 -4.93 20.82
N PHE A 178 -2.50 -3.80 20.32
CA PHE A 178 -2.89 -3.26 19.03
C PHE A 178 -2.66 -4.28 17.91
N SER A 179 -1.50 -4.91 17.92
CA SER A 179 -1.10 -5.89 16.90
C SER A 179 -1.92 -7.17 16.97
N LEU A 180 -2.24 -7.63 18.16
CA LEU A 180 -3.15 -8.77 18.35
C LEU A 180 -4.53 -8.46 17.76
N ASN A 181 -5.07 -7.27 18.02
CA ASN A 181 -6.35 -6.85 17.46
C ASN A 181 -6.34 -6.84 15.93
N SER A 182 -5.25 -6.36 15.30
CA SER A 182 -5.07 -6.43 13.84
C SER A 182 -5.10 -7.88 13.34
N GLN A 183 -4.38 -8.79 14.00
CA GLN A 183 -4.37 -10.23 13.65
C GLN A 183 -5.76 -10.88 13.80
N LEU A 184 -6.46 -10.61 14.88
CA LEU A 184 -7.81 -11.16 15.13
C LEU A 184 -8.83 -10.64 14.11
N LYS A 185 -8.79 -9.34 13.79
CA LYS A 185 -9.62 -8.75 12.74
C LYS A 185 -9.35 -9.39 11.38
N ALA A 186 -8.07 -9.57 11.00
CA ALA A 186 -7.69 -10.19 9.73
C ALA A 186 -8.10 -11.68 9.66
N GLU A 187 -7.88 -12.43 10.73
CA GLU A 187 -8.30 -13.84 10.81
C GLU A 187 -9.82 -13.97 10.64
N LYS A 188 -10.60 -13.11 11.30
CA LYS A 188 -12.06 -13.07 11.19
C LYS A 188 -12.47 -12.71 9.76
N ALA A 189 -11.90 -11.65 9.18
CA ALA A 189 -12.22 -11.20 7.85
C ALA A 189 -11.96 -12.26 6.76
N ILE A 190 -10.83 -12.99 6.87
CA ILE A 190 -10.52 -14.09 5.95
C ILE A 190 -11.52 -15.24 6.10
N LYS A 191 -11.86 -15.65 7.32
CA LYS A 191 -12.84 -16.71 7.58
C LYS A 191 -14.23 -16.35 7.07
N GLU A 192 -14.61 -15.08 7.13
CA GLU A 192 -15.89 -14.56 6.64
C GLU A 192 -15.87 -14.22 5.14
N GLY A 193 -14.75 -14.42 4.43
CA GLY A 193 -14.63 -14.16 2.99
C GLY A 193 -14.68 -12.68 2.62
N LYS A 194 -14.33 -11.76 3.54
CA LYS A 194 -14.43 -10.30 3.31
C LYS A 194 -13.58 -9.79 2.15
N PHE A 195 -12.49 -10.49 1.81
CA PHE A 195 -11.55 -10.08 0.76
C PHE A 195 -11.80 -10.74 -0.60
N VAL A 196 -12.79 -11.62 -0.73
CA VAL A 196 -13.01 -12.40 -1.96
C VAL A 196 -13.29 -11.51 -3.17
N ASP A 197 -14.08 -10.44 -3.00
CA ASP A 197 -14.47 -9.55 -4.09
C ASP A 197 -13.32 -8.63 -4.55
N GLU A 198 -12.37 -8.33 -3.68
CA GLU A 198 -11.24 -7.44 -4.00
C GLU A 198 -10.02 -8.17 -4.54
N ILE A 199 -9.86 -9.47 -4.24
CA ILE A 199 -8.69 -10.26 -4.62
C ILE A 199 -8.82 -10.81 -6.03
N VAL A 200 -7.76 -10.60 -6.83
CA VAL A 200 -7.54 -11.23 -8.13
C VAL A 200 -6.60 -12.42 -7.92
N PRO A 201 -7.03 -13.65 -8.24
CA PRO A 201 -6.18 -14.82 -8.10
C PRO A 201 -4.92 -14.75 -8.99
N VAL A 202 -3.76 -15.03 -8.42
CA VAL A 202 -2.51 -15.17 -9.17
C VAL A 202 -2.31 -16.64 -9.50
N VAL A 203 -2.24 -16.95 -10.80
CA VAL A 203 -1.97 -18.31 -11.29
C VAL A 203 -0.45 -18.49 -11.43
N ILE A 204 0.14 -19.32 -10.58
CA ILE A 204 1.59 -19.51 -10.50
C ILE A 204 1.94 -20.84 -11.19
N PRO A 205 2.65 -20.80 -12.34
CA PRO A 205 3.07 -22.01 -13.01
C PRO A 205 3.94 -22.89 -12.08
N GLN A 206 3.70 -24.20 -12.12
CA GLN A 206 4.51 -25.16 -11.37
C GLN A 206 5.44 -25.92 -12.31
N ARG A 207 6.60 -26.30 -11.81
CA ARG A 207 7.59 -27.08 -12.58
C ARG A 207 7.04 -28.46 -13.00
N LYS A 208 6.14 -29.01 -12.19
CA LYS A 208 5.39 -30.26 -12.44
C LYS A 208 4.01 -30.14 -11.82
N GLY A 209 3.00 -30.69 -12.49
CA GLY A 209 1.61 -30.68 -12.02
C GLY A 209 0.84 -29.44 -12.45
N GLU A 210 -0.35 -29.26 -11.85
CA GLU A 210 -1.24 -28.13 -12.14
C GLU A 210 -0.70 -26.81 -11.56
N PRO A 211 -0.99 -25.67 -12.19
CA PRO A 211 -0.64 -24.37 -11.65
C PRO A 211 -1.24 -24.15 -10.26
N LYS A 212 -0.48 -23.50 -9.37
CA LYS A 212 -0.99 -23.10 -8.05
C LYS A 212 -1.80 -21.80 -8.20
N VAL A 213 -3.04 -21.83 -7.74
CA VAL A 213 -3.86 -20.62 -7.62
C VAL A 213 -3.63 -19.98 -6.24
N PHE A 214 -3.10 -18.75 -6.23
CA PHE A 214 -2.88 -17.98 -5.02
C PHE A 214 -3.94 -16.88 -4.92
N ALA A 215 -4.90 -17.03 -4.02
CA ALA A 215 -6.10 -16.21 -3.91
C ALA A 215 -6.45 -15.80 -2.46
N GLN A 216 -5.55 -16.06 -1.50
CA GLN A 216 -5.73 -15.69 -0.11
C GLN A 216 -4.43 -15.11 0.45
N ASP A 217 -4.55 -14.04 1.26
CA ASP A 217 -3.43 -13.46 1.98
C ASP A 217 -2.75 -14.52 2.86
N GLU A 218 -1.44 -14.72 2.70
CA GLU A 218 -0.72 -15.79 3.41
C GLU A 218 0.06 -15.31 4.63
N PHE A 219 0.15 -13.99 4.84
CA PHE A 219 0.93 -13.42 5.95
C PHE A 219 0.22 -13.47 7.31
N PRO A 220 -1.14 -13.38 7.43
CA PRO A 220 -1.84 -13.41 8.71
C PRO A 220 -1.53 -14.65 9.55
N ARG A 221 -1.27 -14.45 10.85
CA ARG A 221 -0.88 -15.48 11.79
C ARG A 221 -2.08 -15.90 12.65
N PHE A 222 -2.82 -16.89 12.19
CA PHE A 222 -4.00 -17.40 12.88
C PHE A 222 -3.66 -17.96 14.26
N GLY A 223 -4.54 -17.74 15.21
CA GLY A 223 -4.34 -18.15 16.60
C GLY A 223 -3.23 -17.38 17.32
N SER A 224 -3.01 -16.13 16.96
CA SER A 224 -2.12 -15.22 17.69
C SER A 224 -2.66 -14.94 19.11
N THR A 225 -1.75 -14.80 20.09
CA THR A 225 -2.07 -14.46 21.48
C THR A 225 -1.05 -13.50 22.06
N LEU A 226 -1.45 -12.68 23.05
CA LEU A 226 -0.51 -11.80 23.77
C LEU A 226 0.64 -12.58 24.40
N GLU A 227 0.37 -13.77 24.94
CA GLU A 227 1.40 -14.61 25.53
C GLU A 227 2.51 -14.98 24.54
N LYS A 228 2.16 -15.28 23.28
CA LYS A 228 3.15 -15.56 22.23
C LYS A 228 3.92 -14.30 21.82
N MET A 229 3.22 -13.16 21.70
CA MET A 229 3.81 -11.89 21.30
C MET A 229 4.77 -11.35 22.34
N SER A 230 4.41 -11.38 23.62
CA SER A 230 5.23 -10.87 24.73
C SER A 230 6.60 -11.57 24.88
N LYS A 231 6.73 -12.82 24.40
CA LYS A 231 7.98 -13.59 24.41
C LYS A 231 8.99 -13.16 23.33
N LEU A 232 8.57 -12.33 22.37
CA LEU A 232 9.45 -11.89 21.29
C LEU A 232 10.44 -10.83 21.78
N ARG A 233 11.67 -10.93 21.29
CA ARG A 233 12.71 -9.95 21.59
C ARG A 233 12.55 -8.69 20.72
N PRO A 234 12.95 -7.51 21.21
CA PRO A 234 13.07 -6.32 20.38
C PRO A 234 13.93 -6.58 19.14
N SER A 235 13.52 -6.01 18.00
CA SER A 235 14.15 -6.33 16.70
C SER A 235 15.15 -5.26 16.25
N PHE A 236 15.08 -4.03 16.71
CA PHE A 236 15.81 -2.91 16.13
C PHE A 236 16.80 -2.25 17.07
N ILE A 237 16.46 -2.12 18.35
CA ILE A 237 17.36 -1.61 19.38
C ILE A 237 17.35 -2.54 20.60
N LYS A 238 18.49 -2.56 21.32
CA LYS A 238 18.57 -3.30 22.59
C LYS A 238 17.58 -2.66 23.58
N ASP A 239 16.84 -3.49 24.29
CA ASP A 239 15.84 -3.06 25.28
C ASP A 239 14.73 -2.17 24.68
N GLY A 240 14.46 -2.29 23.36
CA GLY A 240 13.38 -1.62 22.66
C GLY A 240 12.00 -2.25 22.87
N THR A 241 11.01 -1.70 22.22
CA THR A 241 9.60 -2.12 22.30
C THR A 241 9.09 -2.73 21.00
N VAL A 242 9.74 -2.45 19.88
CA VAL A 242 9.31 -2.89 18.53
C VAL A 242 9.85 -4.28 18.24
N THR A 243 8.95 -5.19 17.88
CA THR A 243 9.24 -6.60 17.60
C THR A 243 8.70 -7.02 16.24
N ALA A 244 9.02 -8.24 15.82
CA ALA A 244 8.44 -8.85 14.61
C ALA A 244 6.93 -9.09 14.68
N ALA A 245 6.29 -8.98 15.85
CA ALA A 245 4.84 -9.12 15.98
C ALA A 245 4.08 -7.79 15.98
N ASN A 246 4.77 -6.67 16.26
CA ASN A 246 4.16 -5.34 16.30
C ASN A 246 4.72 -4.38 15.24
N ALA A 247 5.35 -4.96 14.22
CA ALA A 247 5.78 -4.34 12.97
C ALA A 247 5.11 -5.06 11.78
N SER A 248 4.89 -4.35 10.69
CA SER A 248 4.45 -4.95 9.42
C SER A 248 5.51 -5.88 8.83
N GLY A 249 5.11 -6.76 7.93
CA GLY A 249 6.00 -7.67 7.24
C GLY A 249 6.70 -7.08 6.03
N ILE A 250 7.60 -7.88 5.46
CA ILE A 250 8.17 -7.74 4.13
C ILE A 250 7.31 -8.59 3.21
N ASN A 251 6.70 -8.00 2.18
CA ASN A 251 5.64 -8.67 1.45
C ASN A 251 5.67 -8.35 -0.05
N ASP A 252 4.90 -9.14 -0.81
CA ASP A 252 4.76 -9.05 -2.25
C ASP A 252 3.29 -8.85 -2.61
N GLY A 253 2.97 -8.01 -3.60
CA GLY A 253 1.60 -7.81 -4.04
C GLY A 253 1.41 -6.60 -4.95
N ALA A 254 0.21 -6.46 -5.49
CA ALA A 254 -0.17 -5.36 -6.36
C ALA A 254 -1.65 -4.97 -6.17
N ALA A 255 -1.98 -3.73 -6.52
CA ALA A 255 -3.34 -3.22 -6.53
C ALA A 255 -3.50 -2.16 -7.63
N ALA A 256 -4.67 -2.09 -8.25
CA ALA A 256 -4.95 -1.13 -9.31
C ALA A 256 -6.40 -0.66 -9.30
N PHE A 257 -6.60 0.52 -9.89
CA PHE A 257 -7.88 1.21 -10.04
C PHE A 257 -8.04 1.69 -11.48
N VAL A 258 -9.30 1.79 -11.91
CA VAL A 258 -9.67 2.68 -13.02
C VAL A 258 -10.23 3.95 -12.40
N VAL A 259 -9.56 5.07 -12.69
CA VAL A 259 -9.92 6.43 -12.24
C VAL A 259 -10.30 7.24 -13.47
N MET A 260 -11.43 7.93 -13.43
CA MET A 260 -11.87 8.72 -14.58
C MET A 260 -12.65 9.99 -14.18
N SER A 261 -12.89 10.84 -15.15
CA SER A 261 -13.81 11.96 -14.95
C SER A 261 -15.24 11.45 -14.77
N ALA A 262 -16.03 12.13 -13.94
CA ALA A 262 -17.43 11.76 -13.72
C ALA A 262 -18.22 11.86 -15.02
N GLU A 263 -17.92 12.85 -15.86
CA GLU A 263 -18.54 13.06 -17.18
C GLU A 263 -18.27 11.83 -18.09
N LYS A 264 -17.04 11.29 -18.06
CA LYS A 264 -16.69 10.12 -18.88
C LYS A 264 -17.35 8.84 -18.35
N ALA A 265 -17.48 8.69 -17.04
CA ALA A 265 -18.20 7.57 -16.44
C ALA A 265 -19.69 7.59 -16.84
N GLU A 266 -20.32 8.76 -16.81
CA GLU A 266 -21.72 8.95 -17.26
C GLU A 266 -21.87 8.66 -18.76
N GLU A 267 -20.99 9.22 -19.62
CA GLU A 267 -20.97 8.94 -21.07
C GLU A 267 -20.92 7.45 -21.39
N LEU A 268 -20.13 6.69 -20.62
CA LEU A 268 -19.94 5.25 -20.79
C LEU A 268 -21.01 4.40 -20.07
N GLY A 269 -21.93 5.04 -19.31
CA GLY A 269 -22.95 4.34 -18.54
C GLY A 269 -22.40 3.49 -17.39
N LEU A 270 -21.24 3.87 -16.84
CA LEU A 270 -20.56 3.15 -15.77
C LEU A 270 -21.03 3.65 -14.41
N LYS A 271 -21.12 2.72 -13.43
CA LYS A 271 -21.44 3.06 -12.05
C LYS A 271 -20.14 3.21 -11.24
N PRO A 272 -19.79 4.40 -10.77
CA PRO A 272 -18.61 4.57 -9.92
C PRO A 272 -18.78 3.91 -8.54
N MET A 273 -17.68 3.42 -7.96
CA MET A 273 -17.63 2.98 -6.56
C MET A 273 -17.62 4.18 -5.60
N ALA A 274 -16.80 5.19 -5.93
CA ALA A 274 -16.66 6.40 -5.11
C ALA A 274 -16.12 7.57 -5.92
N LYS A 275 -16.35 8.79 -5.43
CA LYS A 275 -15.67 10.01 -5.89
C LYS A 275 -14.51 10.37 -4.96
N ILE A 276 -13.45 10.96 -5.53
CA ILE A 276 -12.30 11.47 -4.80
C ILE A 276 -12.60 12.90 -4.36
N LEU A 277 -12.84 13.09 -3.07
CA LEU A 277 -13.13 14.41 -2.51
C LEU A 277 -11.86 15.26 -2.43
N SER A 278 -10.82 14.69 -1.82
CA SER A 278 -9.56 15.39 -1.59
C SER A 278 -8.39 14.42 -1.39
N TYR A 279 -7.19 14.98 -1.40
CA TYR A 279 -5.95 14.28 -1.05
C TYR A 279 -4.97 15.25 -0.40
N GLY A 280 -4.13 14.72 0.50
CA GLY A 280 -3.12 15.49 1.22
C GLY A 280 -1.79 14.78 1.25
N SER A 281 -0.71 15.55 1.20
CA SER A 281 0.65 15.07 1.51
C SER A 281 1.38 16.13 2.30
N LYS A 282 2.18 15.70 3.27
CA LYS A 282 2.98 16.60 4.13
C LYS A 282 4.30 15.91 4.50
N GLY A 283 5.37 16.70 4.58
CA GLY A 283 6.66 16.27 5.13
C GLY A 283 6.76 16.58 6.62
N LEU A 284 7.61 15.82 7.32
CA LEU A 284 7.97 16.01 8.74
C LEU A 284 9.39 15.47 8.98
N ASP A 285 9.85 15.53 10.22
CA ASP A 285 11.15 14.98 10.60
C ASP A 285 11.23 13.47 10.25
N PRO A 286 12.25 13.04 9.47
CA PRO A 286 12.45 11.63 9.16
C PRO A 286 12.56 10.73 10.39
N ALA A 287 13.11 11.22 11.50
CA ALA A 287 13.27 10.47 12.74
C ALA A 287 11.95 9.94 13.33
N ILE A 288 10.84 10.59 12.99
CA ILE A 288 9.48 10.21 13.40
C ILE A 288 8.56 10.04 12.17
N MET A 289 9.07 9.51 11.08
CA MET A 289 8.36 9.39 9.80
C MET A 289 6.97 8.75 9.93
N GLY A 290 6.81 7.83 10.88
CA GLY A 290 5.55 7.14 11.14
C GLY A 290 4.40 8.07 11.54
N TYR A 291 4.69 9.28 12.04
CA TYR A 291 3.69 10.28 12.39
C TYR A 291 3.15 11.08 11.18
N GLY A 292 3.70 10.84 9.98
CA GLY A 292 3.26 11.49 8.73
C GLY A 292 1.77 11.46 8.43
N PRO A 293 1.02 10.37 8.73
CA PRO A 293 -0.43 10.31 8.55
C PRO A 293 -1.19 11.41 9.29
N PHE A 294 -0.75 11.84 10.47
CA PHE A 294 -1.39 12.92 11.21
C PHE A 294 -1.49 14.20 10.37
N HIS A 295 -0.36 14.63 9.82
CA HIS A 295 -0.31 15.87 9.03
C HIS A 295 -1.00 15.73 7.67
N ALA A 296 -0.86 14.57 7.02
CA ALA A 296 -1.46 14.32 5.72
C ALA A 296 -2.98 14.21 5.80
N THR A 297 -3.50 13.55 6.84
CA THR A 297 -4.94 13.42 7.10
C THR A 297 -5.57 14.78 7.36
N LYS A 298 -4.99 15.61 8.25
CA LYS A 298 -5.50 16.98 8.50
C LYS A 298 -5.59 17.78 7.21
N LYS A 299 -4.55 17.73 6.37
CA LYS A 299 -4.54 18.44 5.08
C LYS A 299 -5.59 17.90 4.12
N ALA A 300 -5.81 16.59 4.06
CA ALA A 300 -6.82 16.00 3.19
C ALA A 300 -8.23 16.35 3.65
N LEU A 301 -8.51 16.26 4.95
CA LEU A 301 -9.81 16.61 5.52
C LEU A 301 -10.13 18.11 5.34
N GLU A 302 -9.16 18.99 5.60
CA GLU A 302 -9.28 20.43 5.34
C GLU A 302 -9.63 20.71 3.88
N GLY A 303 -8.97 20.02 2.94
CA GLY A 303 -9.24 20.14 1.50
C GLY A 303 -10.64 19.68 1.08
N ALA A 304 -11.28 18.81 1.88
CA ALA A 304 -12.66 18.37 1.69
C ALA A 304 -13.69 19.18 2.50
N GLY A 305 -13.24 20.06 3.41
CA GLY A 305 -14.13 20.75 4.37
C GLY A 305 -14.75 19.80 5.39
N LEU A 306 -14.02 18.73 5.77
CA LEU A 306 -14.48 17.65 6.64
C LEU A 306 -13.57 17.51 7.87
N THR A 307 -14.05 16.76 8.86
CA THR A 307 -13.33 16.37 10.06
C THR A 307 -13.17 14.84 10.15
N VAL A 308 -12.46 14.34 11.15
CA VAL A 308 -12.30 12.89 11.37
C VAL A 308 -13.64 12.23 11.73
N GLU A 309 -14.47 12.93 12.46
CA GLU A 309 -15.79 12.48 12.90
C GLU A 309 -16.75 12.21 11.74
N ASP A 310 -16.53 12.90 10.60
CA ASP A 310 -17.31 12.70 9.37
C ASP A 310 -16.96 11.41 8.63
N MET A 311 -15.90 10.71 9.04
CA MET A 311 -15.48 9.46 8.41
C MET A 311 -16.25 8.27 8.99
N ASP A 312 -16.81 7.45 8.10
CA ASP A 312 -17.48 6.20 8.46
C ASP A 312 -16.48 5.05 8.58
N LEU A 313 -15.45 5.03 7.71
CA LEU A 313 -14.38 4.04 7.71
C LEU A 313 -13.03 4.69 7.46
N ILE A 314 -11.99 4.12 8.07
CA ILE A 314 -10.60 4.57 7.95
C ILE A 314 -9.70 3.36 7.71
N GLU A 315 -8.91 3.41 6.65
CA GLU A 315 -7.78 2.51 6.43
C GLU A 315 -6.48 3.29 6.67
N ALA A 316 -5.86 3.05 7.82
CA ALA A 316 -4.58 3.64 8.22
C ALA A 316 -3.52 2.55 8.20
N ASN A 317 -2.51 2.68 7.33
CA ASN A 317 -1.50 1.63 7.16
C ASN A 317 -0.69 1.42 8.45
N GLU A 318 -0.65 0.18 8.92
CA GLU A 318 0.06 -0.23 10.13
C GLU A 318 1.50 -0.63 9.82
N ALA A 319 2.36 0.32 9.47
CA ALA A 319 3.79 0.03 9.30
C ALA A 319 4.42 -0.48 10.60
N PHE A 320 4.02 0.12 11.72
CA PHE A 320 4.37 -0.26 13.10
C PHE A 320 3.20 0.06 14.04
N ALA A 321 3.01 -0.74 15.08
CA ALA A 321 1.98 -0.47 16.09
C ALA A 321 2.20 0.87 16.80
N ALA A 322 3.45 1.22 17.14
CA ALA A 322 3.79 2.47 17.77
C ALA A 322 3.28 3.69 16.97
N GLN A 323 3.57 3.71 15.67
CA GLN A 323 3.14 4.82 14.81
C GLN A 323 1.61 4.86 14.65
N SER A 324 0.97 3.71 14.55
CA SER A 324 -0.49 3.62 14.42
C SER A 324 -1.19 4.16 15.67
N LEU A 325 -0.69 3.79 16.85
CA LEU A 325 -1.21 4.27 18.14
C LEU A 325 -1.02 5.79 18.32
N ALA A 326 0.16 6.33 17.99
CA ALA A 326 0.43 7.77 18.09
C ALA A 326 -0.52 8.57 17.19
N VAL A 327 -0.66 8.15 15.93
CA VAL A 327 -1.56 8.81 14.96
C VAL A 327 -3.02 8.71 15.39
N ALA A 328 -3.48 7.51 15.80
CA ALA A 328 -4.86 7.29 16.22
C ALA A 328 -5.22 8.13 17.45
N LYS A 329 -4.30 8.23 18.43
CA LYS A 329 -4.48 9.04 19.63
C LYS A 329 -4.67 10.52 19.28
N ASP A 330 -3.76 11.09 18.49
CA ASP A 330 -3.72 12.53 18.25
C ASP A 330 -4.74 13.00 17.20
N LEU A 331 -5.21 12.10 16.33
CA LEU A 331 -6.36 12.34 15.44
C LEU A 331 -7.71 11.97 16.09
N ASN A 332 -7.69 11.44 17.31
CA ASN A 332 -8.88 10.98 18.01
C ASN A 332 -9.70 9.96 17.17
N PHE A 333 -9.02 8.98 16.58
CA PHE A 333 -9.69 7.96 15.76
C PHE A 333 -10.61 7.08 16.61
N ASP A 334 -11.83 6.87 16.12
CA ASP A 334 -12.70 5.80 16.61
C ASP A 334 -12.17 4.45 16.08
N MET A 335 -11.55 3.65 16.96
CA MET A 335 -10.89 2.40 16.59
C MET A 335 -11.84 1.30 16.08
N ASP A 336 -13.15 1.46 16.28
CA ASP A 336 -14.17 0.58 15.70
C ASP A 336 -14.38 0.85 14.19
N LYS A 337 -13.92 2.01 13.70
CA LYS A 337 -13.94 2.41 12.28
C LYS A 337 -12.61 2.21 11.58
N VAL A 338 -11.53 1.91 12.32
CA VAL A 338 -10.17 1.81 11.78
C VAL A 338 -9.77 0.37 11.49
N ASN A 339 -9.29 0.12 10.26
CA ASN A 339 -8.77 -1.17 9.82
C ASN A 339 -9.67 -2.32 10.29
N VAL A 340 -10.95 -2.22 9.96
CA VAL A 340 -12.00 -3.10 10.49
C VAL A 340 -11.83 -4.57 10.11
N ASN A 341 -11.02 -4.83 9.08
CA ASN A 341 -10.63 -6.17 8.61
C ASN A 341 -9.16 -6.51 8.90
N GLY A 342 -8.54 -5.81 9.85
CA GLY A 342 -7.10 -5.89 10.11
C GLY A 342 -6.28 -5.00 9.17
N GLY A 343 -5.05 -4.67 9.57
CA GLY A 343 -4.14 -3.81 8.82
C GLY A 343 -2.83 -4.49 8.46
N ALA A 344 -1.81 -3.70 8.11
CA ALA A 344 -0.57 -4.21 7.53
C ALA A 344 0.28 -5.07 8.49
N ILE A 345 0.12 -4.96 9.81
CA ILE A 345 0.76 -5.85 10.77
C ILE A 345 0.29 -7.29 10.56
N ALA A 346 -0.98 -7.48 10.25
CA ALA A 346 -1.55 -8.78 9.97
C ALA A 346 -1.48 -9.16 8.47
N LEU A 347 -1.87 -8.25 7.58
CA LEU A 347 -2.01 -8.54 6.15
C LEU A 347 -0.71 -8.41 5.36
N GLY A 348 0.24 -7.56 5.83
CA GLY A 348 1.50 -7.32 5.16
C GLY A 348 1.62 -5.94 4.51
N HIS A 349 2.89 -5.59 4.12
CA HIS A 349 3.24 -4.25 3.63
C HIS A 349 4.13 -4.29 2.39
N PRO A 350 3.62 -4.68 1.20
CA PRO A 350 4.34 -4.53 -0.06
C PRO A 350 4.47 -3.02 -0.38
N VAL A 351 5.64 -2.43 -0.09
CA VAL A 351 5.81 -0.97 0.08
C VAL A 351 5.24 -0.14 -1.07
N GLY A 352 5.54 -0.46 -2.33
CA GLY A 352 5.04 0.30 -3.49
C GLY A 352 3.55 0.12 -3.78
N ALA A 353 2.96 -0.98 -3.31
CA ALA A 353 1.55 -1.32 -3.49
C ALA A 353 0.66 -0.92 -2.31
N SER A 354 1.21 -0.75 -1.11
CA SER A 354 0.42 -0.63 0.13
C SER A 354 -0.58 0.51 0.13
N GLY A 355 -0.21 1.68 -0.39
CA GLY A 355 -1.13 2.81 -0.47
C GLY A 355 -2.33 2.55 -1.39
N ALA A 356 -2.15 1.76 -2.45
CA ALA A 356 -3.24 1.27 -3.29
C ALA A 356 -4.04 0.17 -2.57
N ARG A 357 -3.35 -0.79 -1.93
CA ARG A 357 -4.00 -1.88 -1.19
C ARG A 357 -5.00 -1.38 -0.15
N ILE A 358 -4.61 -0.43 0.69
CA ILE A 358 -5.51 0.11 1.74
C ILE A 358 -6.73 0.79 1.13
N LEU A 359 -6.58 1.50 0.01
CA LEU A 359 -7.72 2.13 -0.66
C LEU A 359 -8.65 1.10 -1.31
N VAL A 360 -8.12 0.01 -1.89
CA VAL A 360 -8.95 -1.09 -2.41
C VAL A 360 -9.83 -1.67 -1.30
N THR A 361 -9.22 -2.05 -0.18
CA THR A 361 -9.95 -2.62 0.97
C THR A 361 -10.99 -1.63 1.52
N LEU A 362 -10.63 -0.34 1.64
CA LEU A 362 -11.55 0.71 2.07
C LEU A 362 -12.81 0.77 1.19
N LEU A 363 -12.65 0.82 -0.14
CA LEU A 363 -13.75 0.96 -1.08
C LEU A 363 -14.71 -0.25 -1.02
N HIS A 364 -14.17 -1.47 -0.99
CA HIS A 364 -14.97 -2.69 -0.88
C HIS A 364 -15.68 -2.80 0.46
N GLU A 365 -15.05 -2.39 1.56
CA GLU A 365 -15.70 -2.42 2.87
C GLU A 365 -16.75 -1.30 3.03
N MET A 366 -16.52 -0.13 2.39
CA MET A 366 -17.54 0.93 2.31
C MET A 366 -18.79 0.43 1.58
N GLU A 367 -18.65 -0.32 0.50
CA GLU A 367 -19.78 -0.90 -0.22
C GLU A 367 -20.54 -1.92 0.67
N LYS A 368 -19.81 -2.84 1.33
CA LYS A 368 -20.39 -3.90 2.18
C LYS A 368 -21.14 -3.36 3.40
N ARG A 369 -20.71 -2.22 3.93
CA ARG A 369 -21.31 -1.60 5.12
C ARG A 369 -22.28 -0.47 4.82
N ASP A 370 -22.49 -0.15 3.55
CA ASP A 370 -23.25 1.05 3.14
C ASP A 370 -22.66 2.35 3.72
N ALA A 371 -21.34 2.36 3.93
CA ALA A 371 -20.61 3.50 4.47
C ALA A 371 -20.46 4.59 3.41
N LYS A 372 -20.63 5.85 3.79
CA LYS A 372 -20.64 6.97 2.84
C LYS A 372 -19.25 7.55 2.61
N ARG A 373 -18.49 7.80 3.68
CA ARG A 373 -17.19 8.48 3.60
C ARG A 373 -16.05 7.63 4.15
N GLY A 374 -14.95 7.62 3.42
CA GLY A 374 -13.77 6.85 3.78
C GLY A 374 -12.48 7.67 3.68
N LEU A 375 -11.53 7.33 4.55
CA LEU A 375 -10.19 7.89 4.59
C LEU A 375 -9.16 6.77 4.44
N ALA A 376 -8.25 6.91 3.48
CA ALA A 376 -7.03 6.11 3.40
C ALA A 376 -5.82 6.97 3.74
N THR A 377 -4.96 6.52 4.64
CA THR A 377 -3.75 7.27 5.05
C THR A 377 -2.58 6.36 5.39
N LEU A 378 -1.36 6.82 5.11
CA LEU A 378 -0.14 6.08 5.47
C LEU A 378 1.08 6.98 5.66
N CYS A 379 2.00 6.49 6.49
CA CYS A 379 3.33 7.04 6.67
C CYS A 379 4.26 6.65 5.50
N ILE A 380 5.33 7.39 5.34
CA ILE A 380 6.26 7.23 4.24
C ILE A 380 7.68 7.44 4.77
N GLY A 381 8.57 6.50 4.48
CA GLY A 381 10.00 6.62 4.80
C GLY A 381 10.59 7.93 4.27
N GLY A 382 11.56 8.48 5.00
CA GLY A 382 12.14 9.81 4.73
C GLY A 382 11.33 10.97 5.30
N GLY A 383 10.34 10.72 6.18
CA GLY A 383 9.60 11.76 6.88
C GLY A 383 8.48 12.38 6.05
N MET A 384 7.52 11.59 5.62
CA MET A 384 6.36 12.07 4.86
C MET A 384 5.09 11.32 5.27
N GLY A 385 3.92 11.87 4.91
CA GLY A 385 2.63 11.20 4.94
C GLY A 385 1.80 11.51 3.70
N THR A 386 0.86 10.65 3.40
CA THR A 386 -0.16 10.89 2.38
C THR A 386 -1.52 10.37 2.83
N ALA A 387 -2.59 11.04 2.40
CA ALA A 387 -3.96 10.69 2.70
C ALA A 387 -4.87 10.99 1.51
N LEU A 388 -5.97 10.28 1.42
CA LEU A 388 -6.99 10.46 0.38
C LEU A 388 -8.37 10.23 1.00
N VAL A 389 -9.31 11.14 0.72
CA VAL A 389 -10.70 11.10 1.19
C VAL A 389 -11.60 10.79 0.02
N VAL A 390 -12.46 9.80 0.20
CA VAL A 390 -13.44 9.36 -0.80
C VAL A 390 -14.86 9.41 -0.26
N GLU A 391 -15.81 9.57 -1.16
CA GLU A 391 -17.24 9.45 -0.85
C GLU A 391 -17.89 8.47 -1.82
N ARG A 392 -18.60 7.47 -1.30
CA ARG A 392 -19.34 6.48 -2.11
C ARG A 392 -20.48 7.17 -2.88
N VAL A 393 -20.71 6.73 -4.12
CA VAL A 393 -21.72 7.26 -5.04
C VAL A 393 -22.96 6.37 -5.03
#